data_aa6cae3252167f4fa6ca79871d20cb98
#
_entry.id   aa6cae3252167f4fa6ca79871d20cb98
#
_cell.length_a   1.000
_cell.length_b   1.000
_cell.length_c   1.000
_cell.angle_alpha   90.00
_cell.angle_beta   90.00
_cell.angle_gamma   90.00
#
_symmetry.space_group_name_H-M   'P 1'
#
loop_
_entity.id
_entity.type
_entity.pdbx_description
1 polymer ?
#
loop_
_entity_poly.entity_id
_entity_poly.type
_entity_poly.pdbx_seq_one_letter_code
_entity_poly.pdbx_strand_id
1 'polypeptide(L)'
;DKQVHFEVLSNPEFLAEGTAISDLESPDRVLIGGHETESGQVALQTLVDIYASWIPRERILTSNVWSAELSKLTANAFLAQRVSSINAISQLCEATEANVAEVAHAIGTDSRIGSKFLKASVGFGGSCFKKDILNLAYLCETYGLHEAAAYWQQVVDMNEFQQNRFVKTILSSMFNTIAGKRIAVLGFAFKADTGDTRESPAISVCKELASEQAQVVISDPKALDNAEKDLADATGIMFEEDPYEAVVDAHALAILTEWDVYKTLDYQRIFDAMEKPAFLFDGRNILDHTALHKIGFEVYSIGKGRLTHLD
;
A
#
# COMPACT_ATOMS: atom_id res chain seq x y z
N ASP A 1 13.59 -33.87 39.44
CA ASP A 1 13.30 -32.94 38.32
C ASP A 1 11.83 -33.01 37.99
N LYS A 2 11.07 -31.92 38.26
CA LYS A 2 9.70 -31.82 37.77
C LYS A 2 9.78 -31.56 36.28
N GLN A 3 9.40 -32.52 35.51
CA GLN A 3 9.24 -32.35 34.05
C GLN A 3 8.12 -31.33 33.80
N VAL A 4 8.48 -30.13 33.38
CA VAL A 4 7.50 -29.09 33.02
C VAL A 4 6.93 -29.43 31.65
N HIS A 5 5.63 -29.55 31.58
CA HIS A 5 4.91 -29.80 30.34
C HIS A 5 4.41 -28.47 29.75
N PHE A 6 4.64 -28.23 28.45
CA PHE A 6 4.22 -27.05 27.74
C PHE A 6 3.30 -27.43 26.59
N GLU A 7 2.23 -26.66 26.41
CA GLU A 7 1.41 -26.70 25.20
C GLU A 7 1.68 -25.46 24.37
N VAL A 8 1.81 -25.64 23.06
CA VAL A 8 2.03 -24.55 22.10
C VAL A 8 0.73 -24.28 21.35
N LEU A 9 0.29 -23.05 21.38
CA LEU A 9 -0.87 -22.57 20.64
C LEU A 9 -0.44 -21.55 19.60
N SER A 10 -1.12 -21.51 18.45
CA SER A 10 -1.03 -20.44 17.47
C SER A 10 -2.19 -19.48 17.69
N ASN A 11 -1.89 -18.21 17.96
CA ASN A 11 -2.90 -17.16 18.10
C ASN A 11 -2.51 -15.97 17.24
N PRO A 12 -2.72 -16.05 15.92
CA PRO A 12 -2.34 -15.00 14.99
C PRO A 12 -3.18 -13.73 15.20
N GLU A 13 -2.53 -12.58 15.14
CA GLU A 13 -3.20 -11.27 15.16
C GLU A 13 -3.65 -10.85 13.76
N PHE A 14 -4.73 -10.06 13.69
CA PHE A 14 -5.26 -9.48 12.46
C PHE A 14 -5.45 -7.97 12.59
N LEU A 15 -4.56 -7.33 13.35
CA LEU A 15 -4.61 -5.92 13.68
C LEU A 15 -4.13 -5.08 12.50
N ALA A 16 -4.70 -3.88 12.35
CA ALA A 16 -4.22 -2.90 11.39
C ALA A 16 -3.42 -1.81 12.12
N GLU A 17 -2.32 -1.38 11.51
CA GLU A 17 -1.55 -0.25 12.03
C GLU A 17 -2.40 1.02 12.06
N GLY A 18 -2.34 1.77 13.15
CA GLY A 18 -3.19 2.94 13.41
C GLY A 18 -4.48 2.60 14.17
N THR A 19 -5.02 1.37 14.08
CA THR A 19 -6.26 0.95 14.77
C THR A 19 -6.07 -0.25 15.71
N ALA A 20 -4.82 -0.69 15.94
CA ALA A 20 -4.50 -1.95 16.61
C ALA A 20 -5.17 -2.13 17.99
N ILE A 21 -5.31 -1.07 18.79
CA ILE A 21 -5.96 -1.14 20.11
C ILE A 21 -7.45 -1.43 19.96
N SER A 22 -8.15 -0.67 19.10
CA SER A 22 -9.58 -0.89 18.86
C SER A 22 -9.85 -2.24 18.20
N ASP A 23 -8.95 -2.70 17.31
CA ASP A 23 -9.05 -4.01 16.68
C ASP A 23 -8.84 -5.15 17.70
N LEU A 24 -8.04 -4.93 18.75
CA LEU A 24 -7.87 -5.90 19.84
C LEU A 24 -9.07 -5.93 20.79
N GLU A 25 -9.65 -4.76 21.08
CA GLU A 25 -10.82 -4.64 21.97
C GLU A 25 -12.10 -5.14 21.31
N SER A 26 -12.25 -4.95 20.00
CA SER A 26 -13.43 -5.37 19.23
C SER A 26 -13.04 -5.94 17.86
N PRO A 27 -12.37 -7.11 17.82
CA PRO A 27 -11.94 -7.73 16.59
C PRO A 27 -13.11 -8.28 15.77
N ASP A 28 -12.93 -8.33 14.45
CA ASP A 28 -13.83 -9.10 13.58
C ASP A 28 -13.84 -10.57 13.98
N ARG A 29 -12.68 -11.11 14.36
CA ARG A 29 -12.46 -12.48 14.82
C ARG A 29 -11.20 -12.61 15.67
N VAL A 30 -11.20 -13.56 16.58
CA VAL A 30 -10.01 -14.15 17.22
C VAL A 30 -9.83 -15.56 16.67
N LEU A 31 -8.61 -15.96 16.31
CA LEU A 31 -8.30 -17.32 15.84
C LEU A 31 -7.29 -17.96 16.79
N ILE A 32 -7.59 -19.17 17.25
CA ILE A 32 -6.72 -19.93 18.15
C ILE A 32 -6.53 -21.32 17.56
N GLY A 33 -5.27 -21.69 17.27
CA GLY A 33 -4.88 -23.01 16.83
C GLY A 33 -4.22 -23.82 17.96
N GLY A 34 -4.64 -25.06 18.13
CA GLY A 34 -4.07 -25.95 19.13
C GLY A 34 -3.84 -27.37 18.58
N HIS A 35 -3.03 -28.17 19.27
CA HIS A 35 -2.87 -29.59 18.94
C HIS A 35 -4.15 -30.36 19.26
N GLU A 36 -4.43 -31.41 18.48
CA GLU A 36 -5.61 -32.28 18.62
C GLU A 36 -5.44 -33.35 19.73
N THR A 37 -4.54 -33.09 20.70
CA THR A 37 -4.36 -33.89 21.90
C THR A 37 -5.29 -33.43 23.02
N GLU A 38 -5.53 -34.26 24.01
CA GLU A 38 -6.37 -33.90 25.17
C GLU A 38 -5.80 -32.66 25.90
N SER A 39 -4.50 -32.63 26.15
CA SER A 39 -3.81 -31.48 26.78
C SER A 39 -3.85 -30.23 25.91
N GLY A 40 -3.67 -30.37 24.57
CA GLY A 40 -3.79 -29.28 23.61
C GLY A 40 -5.19 -28.67 23.58
N GLN A 41 -6.25 -29.49 23.66
CA GLN A 41 -7.63 -28.99 23.72
C GLN A 41 -7.94 -28.27 25.05
N VAL A 42 -7.37 -28.71 26.16
CA VAL A 42 -7.49 -28.03 27.44
C VAL A 42 -6.80 -26.65 27.39
N ALA A 43 -5.58 -26.60 26.83
CA ALA A 43 -4.84 -25.34 26.66
C ALA A 43 -5.58 -24.37 25.71
N LEU A 44 -6.11 -24.88 24.58
CA LEU A 44 -6.90 -24.12 23.63
C LEU A 44 -8.15 -23.53 24.32
N GLN A 45 -8.91 -24.33 25.05
CA GLN A 45 -10.09 -23.86 25.77
C GLN A 45 -9.74 -22.81 26.82
N THR A 46 -8.61 -22.95 27.51
CA THR A 46 -8.14 -21.94 28.48
C THR A 46 -7.94 -20.56 27.80
N LEU A 47 -7.35 -20.53 26.62
CA LEU A 47 -7.15 -19.27 25.87
C LEU A 47 -8.49 -18.73 25.34
N VAL A 48 -9.39 -19.61 24.88
CA VAL A 48 -10.77 -19.24 24.48
C VAL A 48 -11.49 -18.56 25.65
N ASP A 49 -11.41 -19.11 26.87
CA ASP A 49 -12.09 -18.56 28.05
C ASP A 49 -11.54 -17.18 28.43
N ILE A 50 -10.24 -16.95 28.24
CA ILE A 50 -9.62 -15.64 28.44
C ILE A 50 -10.24 -14.62 27.47
N TYR A 51 -10.24 -14.89 26.16
CA TYR A 51 -10.84 -13.99 25.15
C TYR A 51 -12.34 -13.81 25.34
N ALA A 52 -13.07 -14.85 25.74
CA ALA A 52 -14.51 -14.81 25.96
C ALA A 52 -14.92 -13.86 27.10
N SER A 53 -13.97 -13.37 27.92
CA SER A 53 -14.26 -12.38 28.95
C SER A 53 -14.61 -11.00 28.39
N TRP A 54 -14.23 -10.67 27.12
CA TRP A 54 -14.59 -9.42 26.46
C TRP A 54 -15.02 -9.59 24.98
N ILE A 55 -14.73 -10.75 24.34
CA ILE A 55 -15.09 -11.03 22.94
C ILE A 55 -16.27 -12.01 22.92
N PRO A 56 -17.33 -11.74 22.11
CA PRO A 56 -18.42 -12.68 21.91
C PRO A 56 -17.92 -14.04 21.40
N ARG A 57 -18.43 -15.13 21.96
CA ARG A 57 -17.93 -16.51 21.69
C ARG A 57 -17.98 -16.87 20.19
N GLU A 58 -18.97 -16.37 19.47
CA GLU A 58 -19.13 -16.59 18.01
C GLU A 58 -18.02 -15.96 17.16
N ARG A 59 -17.27 -14.99 17.69
CA ARG A 59 -16.12 -14.39 17.04
C ARG A 59 -14.80 -15.10 17.36
N ILE A 60 -14.81 -16.07 18.30
CA ILE A 60 -13.63 -16.85 18.67
C ILE A 60 -13.64 -18.17 17.90
N LEU A 61 -12.77 -18.26 16.90
CA LEU A 61 -12.61 -19.43 16.03
C LEU A 61 -11.48 -20.31 16.55
N THR A 62 -11.68 -21.62 16.50
CA THR A 62 -10.66 -22.59 16.87
C THR A 62 -10.30 -23.50 15.70
N SER A 63 -9.04 -23.89 15.61
CA SER A 63 -8.54 -24.79 14.56
C SER A 63 -7.32 -25.59 15.04
N ASN A 64 -6.73 -26.45 14.19
CA ASN A 64 -5.40 -26.95 14.45
C ASN A 64 -4.33 -25.85 14.25
N VAL A 65 -3.11 -26.08 14.73
CA VAL A 65 -2.00 -25.11 14.69
C VAL A 65 -1.71 -24.67 13.26
N TRP A 66 -1.56 -25.60 12.31
CA TRP A 66 -1.23 -25.31 10.91
C TRP A 66 -2.29 -24.46 10.22
N SER A 67 -3.58 -24.76 10.46
CA SER A 67 -4.68 -23.97 9.90
C SER A 67 -4.69 -22.55 10.44
N ALA A 68 -4.38 -22.35 11.72
CA ALA A 68 -4.30 -21.02 12.30
C ALA A 68 -3.17 -20.19 11.69
N GLU A 69 -1.97 -20.73 11.60
CA GLU A 69 -0.80 -20.06 11.02
C GLU A 69 -1.01 -19.74 9.54
N LEU A 70 -1.48 -20.72 8.76
CA LEU A 70 -1.75 -20.53 7.34
C LEU A 70 -2.85 -19.49 7.10
N SER A 71 -3.85 -19.42 7.97
CA SER A 71 -4.93 -18.42 7.86
C SER A 71 -4.41 -16.98 7.93
N LYS A 72 -3.40 -16.69 8.78
CA LYS A 72 -2.79 -15.35 8.84
C LYS A 72 -2.10 -14.99 7.53
N LEU A 73 -1.22 -15.86 7.03
CA LEU A 73 -0.49 -15.63 5.77
C LEU A 73 -1.47 -15.47 4.60
N THR A 74 -2.47 -16.36 4.54
CA THR A 74 -3.50 -16.34 3.49
C THR A 74 -4.31 -15.06 3.53
N ALA A 75 -4.74 -14.59 4.70
CA ALA A 75 -5.51 -13.34 4.81
C ALA A 75 -4.72 -12.15 4.23
N ASN A 76 -3.46 -11.98 4.60
CA ASN A 76 -2.61 -10.91 4.08
C ASN A 76 -2.35 -11.06 2.58
N ALA A 77 -2.12 -12.29 2.10
CA ALA A 77 -1.92 -12.57 0.68
C ALA A 77 -3.16 -12.22 -0.16
N PHE A 78 -4.37 -12.56 0.31
CA PHE A 78 -5.62 -12.21 -0.38
C PHE A 78 -5.87 -10.69 -0.40
N LEU A 79 -5.57 -9.97 0.68
CA LEU A 79 -5.70 -8.51 0.70
C LEU A 79 -4.75 -7.86 -0.32
N ALA A 80 -3.49 -8.25 -0.32
CA ALA A 80 -2.50 -7.74 -1.27
C ALA A 80 -2.82 -8.13 -2.73
N GLN A 81 -3.27 -9.37 -2.96
CA GLN A 81 -3.71 -9.84 -4.28
C GLN A 81 -4.85 -8.99 -4.84
N ARG A 82 -5.81 -8.54 -4.01
CA ARG A 82 -6.87 -7.63 -4.46
C ARG A 82 -6.32 -6.30 -4.96
N VAL A 83 -5.31 -5.73 -4.26
CA VAL A 83 -4.64 -4.49 -4.69
C VAL A 83 -3.89 -4.72 -6.01
N SER A 84 -3.10 -5.79 -6.12
CA SER A 84 -2.41 -6.12 -7.37
C SER A 84 -3.38 -6.38 -8.53
N SER A 85 -4.53 -7.02 -8.27
CA SER A 85 -5.54 -7.29 -9.28
C SER A 85 -6.18 -6.00 -9.82
N ILE A 86 -6.61 -5.07 -8.94
CA ILE A 86 -7.18 -3.82 -9.42
C ILE A 86 -6.14 -2.93 -10.10
N ASN A 87 -4.87 -2.99 -9.69
CA ASN A 87 -3.76 -2.32 -10.36
C ASN A 87 -3.49 -2.93 -11.76
N ALA A 88 -3.63 -4.24 -11.93
CA ALA A 88 -3.56 -4.85 -13.26
C ALA A 88 -4.70 -4.38 -14.17
N ILE A 89 -5.93 -4.29 -13.66
CA ILE A 89 -7.09 -3.76 -14.39
C ILE A 89 -6.91 -2.26 -14.70
N SER A 90 -6.26 -1.49 -13.84
CA SER A 90 -6.02 -0.06 -14.06
C SER A 90 -5.29 0.22 -15.39
N GLN A 91 -4.37 -0.67 -15.79
CA GLN A 91 -3.63 -0.54 -17.05
C GLN A 91 -4.56 -0.65 -18.27
N LEU A 92 -5.52 -1.58 -18.21
CA LEU A 92 -6.51 -1.72 -19.29
C LEU A 92 -7.45 -0.51 -19.34
N CYS A 93 -7.81 0.05 -18.18
CA CYS A 93 -8.60 1.28 -18.12
C CYS A 93 -7.86 2.46 -18.76
N GLU A 94 -6.56 2.60 -18.54
CA GLU A 94 -5.74 3.65 -19.18
C GLU A 94 -5.58 3.47 -20.71
N ALA A 95 -5.57 2.21 -21.18
CA ALA A 95 -5.49 1.88 -22.60
C ALA A 95 -6.84 2.01 -23.34
N THR A 96 -7.91 2.20 -22.59
CA THR A 96 -9.27 2.37 -23.08
C THR A 96 -9.84 3.66 -22.49
N GLU A 97 -11.10 3.97 -22.73
CA GLU A 97 -11.78 5.11 -22.11
C GLU A 97 -12.44 4.74 -20.77
N ALA A 98 -12.08 3.61 -20.16
CA ALA A 98 -12.64 3.16 -18.89
C ALA A 98 -12.03 3.92 -17.71
N ASN A 99 -12.78 3.96 -16.59
CA ASN A 99 -12.35 4.55 -15.32
C ASN A 99 -12.28 3.45 -14.28
N VAL A 100 -11.09 3.19 -13.73
CA VAL A 100 -10.86 2.14 -12.73
C VAL A 100 -11.72 2.30 -11.48
N ALA A 101 -12.06 3.54 -11.08
CA ALA A 101 -12.91 3.77 -9.91
C ALA A 101 -14.35 3.29 -10.16
N GLU A 102 -14.87 3.46 -11.38
CA GLU A 102 -16.19 2.95 -11.76
C GLU A 102 -16.19 1.42 -11.83
N VAL A 103 -15.14 0.84 -12.42
CA VAL A 103 -14.96 -0.62 -12.47
C VAL A 103 -14.89 -1.18 -11.05
N ALA A 104 -14.04 -0.60 -10.18
CA ALA A 104 -13.90 -1.02 -8.78
C ALA A 104 -15.21 -0.89 -7.99
N HIS A 105 -15.96 0.19 -8.22
CA HIS A 105 -17.28 0.38 -7.61
C HIS A 105 -18.26 -0.68 -8.08
N ALA A 106 -18.37 -0.90 -9.38
CA ALA A 106 -19.30 -1.86 -9.97
C ALA A 106 -19.05 -3.30 -9.45
N ILE A 107 -17.81 -3.77 -9.50
CA ILE A 107 -17.48 -5.11 -8.98
C ILE A 107 -17.56 -5.19 -7.46
N GLY A 108 -17.25 -4.10 -6.75
CA GLY A 108 -17.27 -4.03 -5.29
C GLY A 108 -18.68 -4.03 -4.69
N THR A 109 -19.72 -3.72 -5.46
CA THR A 109 -21.14 -3.85 -5.03
C THR A 109 -21.62 -5.29 -5.03
N ASP A 110 -20.96 -6.21 -5.72
CA ASP A 110 -21.24 -7.64 -5.61
C ASP A 110 -20.79 -8.12 -4.22
N SER A 111 -21.73 -8.62 -3.41
CA SER A 111 -21.47 -9.09 -2.05
C SER A 111 -20.45 -10.23 -1.98
N ARG A 112 -20.27 -10.99 -3.05
CA ARG A 112 -19.26 -12.05 -3.16
C ARG A 112 -17.84 -11.50 -3.27
N ILE A 113 -17.70 -10.26 -3.76
CA ILE A 113 -16.41 -9.56 -3.93
C ILE A 113 -16.20 -8.55 -2.78
N GLY A 114 -17.16 -7.62 -2.58
CA GLY A 114 -17.07 -6.54 -1.61
C GLY A 114 -16.10 -5.43 -2.04
N SER A 115 -16.25 -4.23 -1.49
CA SER A 115 -15.56 -3.01 -1.94
C SER A 115 -14.16 -2.78 -1.37
N LYS A 116 -13.77 -3.51 -0.30
CA LYS A 116 -12.49 -3.28 0.38
C LYS A 116 -11.30 -3.74 -0.48
N PHE A 117 -10.19 -3.01 -0.43
CA PHE A 117 -8.93 -3.31 -1.14
C PHE A 117 -9.04 -3.31 -2.68
N LEU A 118 -9.96 -2.50 -3.23
CA LEU A 118 -10.14 -2.31 -4.69
C LEU A 118 -9.78 -0.89 -5.16
N LYS A 119 -9.00 -0.14 -4.39
CA LYS A 119 -8.50 1.17 -4.83
C LYS A 119 -7.18 1.00 -5.59
N ALA A 120 -7.20 1.34 -6.88
CA ALA A 120 -5.98 1.36 -7.69
C ALA A 120 -5.03 2.46 -7.19
N SER A 121 -3.75 2.15 -7.12
CA SER A 121 -2.73 3.03 -6.57
C SER A 121 -1.34 2.73 -7.14
N VAL A 122 -0.33 3.48 -6.72
CA VAL A 122 1.09 3.24 -7.03
C VAL A 122 1.60 1.90 -6.47
N GLY A 123 0.86 1.23 -5.62
CA GLY A 123 1.17 -0.07 -5.03
C GLY A 123 0.88 -0.12 -3.52
N PHE A 124 1.00 -1.31 -2.96
CA PHE A 124 0.94 -1.52 -1.53
C PHE A 124 2.34 -1.53 -0.91
N GLY A 125 2.41 -1.20 0.37
CA GLY A 125 3.58 -1.29 1.23
C GLY A 125 3.22 -1.88 2.60
N GLY A 126 4.03 -1.54 3.60
CA GLY A 126 3.91 -2.04 4.95
C GLY A 126 4.66 -3.36 5.17
N SER A 127 5.06 -3.60 6.41
CA SER A 127 5.95 -4.71 6.80
C SER A 127 5.37 -6.12 6.59
N CYS A 128 4.04 -6.25 6.37
CA CYS A 128 3.38 -7.55 6.42
C CYS A 128 3.13 -8.14 5.04
N PHE A 129 2.56 -7.41 4.09
CA PHE A 129 2.07 -7.99 2.84
C PHE A 129 3.15 -8.71 2.04
N LYS A 130 4.23 -8.02 1.67
CA LYS A 130 5.31 -8.61 0.87
C LYS A 130 5.95 -9.80 1.58
N LYS A 131 6.27 -9.63 2.87
CA LYS A 131 6.88 -10.68 3.68
C LYS A 131 6.00 -11.93 3.78
N ASP A 132 4.70 -11.76 4.05
CA ASP A 132 3.78 -12.89 4.24
C ASP A 132 3.50 -13.61 2.94
N ILE A 133 3.42 -12.91 1.80
CA ILE A 133 3.28 -13.51 0.47
C ILE A 133 4.54 -14.32 0.11
N LEU A 134 5.73 -13.75 0.32
CA LEU A 134 6.99 -14.44 0.04
C LEU A 134 7.15 -15.66 0.94
N ASN A 135 6.72 -15.59 2.21
CA ASN A 135 6.71 -16.76 3.09
C ASN A 135 5.71 -17.82 2.60
N LEU A 136 4.52 -17.43 2.15
CA LEU A 136 3.54 -18.34 1.57
C LEU A 136 4.08 -19.02 0.29
N ALA A 137 4.73 -18.28 -0.59
CA ALA A 137 5.38 -18.80 -1.78
C ALA A 137 6.51 -19.78 -1.42
N TYR A 138 7.36 -19.42 -0.45
CA TYR A 138 8.42 -20.29 0.06
C TYR A 138 7.88 -21.61 0.65
N LEU A 139 6.80 -21.54 1.43
CA LEU A 139 6.14 -22.75 1.93
C LEU A 139 5.63 -23.63 0.79
N CYS A 140 4.98 -23.04 -0.22
CA CYS A 140 4.55 -23.79 -1.40
C CYS A 140 5.72 -24.48 -2.10
N GLU A 141 6.84 -23.81 -2.32
CA GLU A 141 8.06 -24.41 -2.89
C GLU A 141 8.59 -25.56 -2.04
N THR A 142 8.64 -25.38 -0.71
CA THR A 142 9.13 -26.41 0.23
C THR A 142 8.32 -27.71 0.15
N TYR A 143 7.03 -27.60 -0.17
CA TYR A 143 6.13 -28.75 -0.36
C TYR A 143 6.01 -29.20 -1.83
N GLY A 144 6.81 -28.66 -2.75
CA GLY A 144 6.80 -29.02 -4.16
C GLY A 144 5.58 -28.51 -4.93
N LEU A 145 4.92 -27.46 -4.44
CA LEU A 145 3.72 -26.86 -5.03
C LEU A 145 4.11 -25.62 -5.88
N HIS A 146 4.87 -25.86 -6.95
CA HIS A 146 5.51 -24.82 -7.76
C HIS A 146 4.51 -23.85 -8.42
N GLU A 147 3.37 -24.34 -8.92
CA GLU A 147 2.34 -23.51 -9.55
C GLU A 147 1.69 -22.57 -8.53
N ALA A 148 1.45 -23.04 -7.31
CA ALA A 148 0.92 -22.22 -6.24
C ALA A 148 1.93 -21.18 -5.78
N ALA A 149 3.22 -21.54 -5.68
CA ALA A 149 4.29 -20.60 -5.36
C ALA A 149 4.39 -19.50 -6.43
N ALA A 150 4.42 -19.86 -7.71
CA ALA A 150 4.46 -18.93 -8.83
C ALA A 150 3.24 -17.98 -8.83
N TYR A 151 2.04 -18.48 -8.54
CA TYR A 151 0.84 -17.66 -8.43
C TYR A 151 0.97 -16.56 -7.36
N TRP A 152 1.45 -16.92 -6.16
CA TRP A 152 1.63 -15.93 -5.09
C TRP A 152 2.78 -14.97 -5.36
N GLN A 153 3.87 -15.43 -5.97
CA GLN A 153 4.98 -14.57 -6.39
C GLN A 153 4.51 -13.48 -7.36
N GLN A 154 3.60 -13.80 -8.29
CA GLN A 154 3.05 -12.83 -9.25
C GLN A 154 2.31 -11.66 -8.57
N VAL A 155 1.82 -11.81 -7.36
CA VAL A 155 1.19 -10.70 -6.61
C VAL A 155 2.24 -9.64 -6.25
N VAL A 156 3.45 -10.07 -5.86
CA VAL A 156 4.58 -9.18 -5.54
C VAL A 156 5.14 -8.57 -6.82
N ASP A 157 5.37 -9.38 -7.86
CA ASP A 157 5.89 -8.93 -9.15
C ASP A 157 5.00 -7.85 -9.78
N MET A 158 3.68 -8.02 -9.69
CA MET A 158 2.71 -7.03 -10.16
C MET A 158 2.77 -5.73 -9.35
N ASN A 159 3.02 -5.81 -8.05
CA ASN A 159 3.19 -4.62 -7.21
C ASN A 159 4.46 -3.84 -7.57
N GLU A 160 5.58 -4.52 -7.77
CA GLU A 160 6.84 -3.92 -8.21
C GLU A 160 6.71 -3.33 -9.63
N PHE A 161 6.08 -4.07 -10.54
CA PHE A 161 5.78 -3.57 -11.88
C PHE A 161 4.95 -2.27 -11.83
N GLN A 162 3.95 -2.19 -10.95
CA GLN A 162 3.10 -1.01 -10.81
C GLN A 162 3.89 0.23 -10.36
N GLN A 163 4.83 0.07 -9.43
CA GLN A 163 5.73 1.15 -8.98
C GLN A 163 6.60 1.66 -10.12
N ASN A 164 7.26 0.73 -10.83
CA ASN A 164 8.11 1.04 -11.98
C ASN A 164 7.32 1.68 -13.12
N ARG A 165 6.08 1.22 -13.36
CA ARG A 165 5.18 1.81 -14.35
C ARG A 165 4.82 3.26 -14.02
N PHE A 166 4.61 3.57 -12.74
CA PHE A 166 4.33 4.94 -12.31
C PHE A 166 5.49 5.88 -12.64
N VAL A 167 6.73 5.48 -12.35
CA VAL A 167 7.93 6.26 -12.74
C VAL A 167 8.05 6.40 -14.26
N LYS A 168 7.81 5.32 -15.02
CA LYS A 168 7.81 5.40 -16.49
C LYS A 168 6.75 6.35 -17.03
N THR A 169 5.59 6.46 -16.38
CA THR A 169 4.58 7.44 -16.74
C THR A 169 5.09 8.88 -16.51
N ILE A 170 5.75 9.15 -15.38
CA ILE A 170 6.37 10.44 -15.12
C ILE A 170 7.40 10.77 -16.21
N LEU A 171 8.34 9.87 -16.48
CA LEU A 171 9.37 10.05 -17.49
C LEU A 171 8.79 10.35 -18.87
N SER A 172 7.87 9.51 -19.36
CA SER A 172 7.30 9.64 -20.69
C SER A 172 6.46 10.91 -20.87
N SER A 173 5.72 11.29 -19.82
CA SER A 173 4.89 12.50 -19.84
C SER A 173 5.73 13.77 -19.81
N MET A 174 6.89 13.74 -19.17
CA MET A 174 7.81 14.87 -19.05
C MET A 174 8.88 14.88 -20.17
N PHE A 175 8.48 14.50 -21.40
CA PHE A 175 9.32 14.52 -22.62
C PHE A 175 10.52 13.57 -22.57
N ASN A 176 10.39 12.42 -21.90
CA ASN A 176 11.41 11.37 -21.73
C ASN A 176 12.69 11.82 -21.04
N THR A 177 12.66 12.90 -20.27
CA THR A 177 13.78 13.31 -19.44
C THR A 177 13.33 14.08 -18.21
N ILE A 178 13.87 13.72 -17.05
CA ILE A 178 13.69 14.44 -15.79
C ILE A 178 15.03 14.88 -15.19
N ALA A 179 16.13 14.69 -15.90
CA ALA A 179 17.45 15.10 -15.45
C ALA A 179 17.48 16.60 -15.16
N GLY A 180 17.89 16.95 -13.93
CA GLY A 180 17.93 18.32 -13.44
C GLY A 180 16.56 18.95 -13.12
N LYS A 181 15.45 18.25 -13.38
CA LYS A 181 14.12 18.73 -13.03
C LYS A 181 13.82 18.48 -11.55
N ARG A 182 13.17 19.46 -10.92
CA ARG A 182 12.69 19.35 -9.54
C ARG A 182 11.33 18.65 -9.52
N ILE A 183 11.22 17.57 -8.74
CA ILE A 183 9.99 16.79 -8.57
C ILE A 183 9.62 16.79 -7.10
N ALA A 184 8.48 17.37 -6.75
CA ALA A 184 7.93 17.31 -5.42
C ALA A 184 7.17 15.98 -5.22
N VAL A 185 7.39 15.35 -4.09
CA VAL A 185 6.71 14.11 -3.68
C VAL A 185 5.96 14.40 -2.38
N LEU A 186 4.65 14.31 -2.41
CA LEU A 186 3.82 14.40 -1.22
C LEU A 186 3.39 13.00 -0.76
N GLY A 187 3.89 12.63 0.42
CA GLY A 187 3.67 11.34 1.05
C GLY A 187 4.81 10.35 0.84
N PHE A 188 5.33 9.83 1.94
CA PHE A 188 6.39 8.82 1.95
C PHE A 188 6.03 7.60 2.80
N ALA A 189 5.17 7.76 3.84
CA ALA A 189 4.59 6.64 4.57
C ALA A 189 3.85 5.69 3.61
N PHE A 190 3.82 4.40 3.91
CA PHE A 190 3.16 3.40 3.06
C PHE A 190 1.63 3.59 2.99
N LYS A 191 1.03 4.24 3.97
CA LYS A 191 -0.39 4.68 4.04
C LYS A 191 -0.52 5.90 4.95
N ALA A 192 -1.69 6.55 4.95
CA ALA A 192 -2.00 7.63 5.87
C ALA A 192 -2.04 7.17 7.35
N ASP A 193 -1.97 8.13 8.26
CA ASP A 193 -2.07 8.00 9.71
C ASP A 193 -0.93 7.26 10.43
N THR A 194 0.16 6.96 9.73
CA THR A 194 1.37 6.36 10.30
C THR A 194 2.64 7.06 9.78
N GLY A 195 3.75 6.92 10.52
CA GLY A 195 5.10 7.26 10.05
C GLY A 195 5.89 6.06 9.53
N ASP A 196 5.24 4.87 9.40
CA ASP A 196 5.90 3.66 8.92
C ASP A 196 6.17 3.73 7.40
N THR A 197 7.42 3.54 7.04
CA THR A 197 7.90 3.59 5.65
C THR A 197 8.29 2.23 5.09
N ARG A 198 8.20 1.16 5.92
CA ARG A 198 8.63 -0.19 5.50
C ARG A 198 7.89 -0.64 4.24
N GLU A 199 8.64 -1.05 3.22
CA GLU A 199 8.12 -1.46 1.91
C GLU A 199 7.20 -0.40 1.25
N SER A 200 7.33 0.88 1.64
CA SER A 200 6.57 1.95 0.99
C SER A 200 6.92 2.05 -0.50
N PRO A 201 5.94 2.14 -1.40
CA PRO A 201 6.18 2.40 -2.81
C PRO A 201 6.98 3.69 -3.05
N ALA A 202 6.92 4.65 -2.14
CA ALA A 202 7.65 5.91 -2.24
C ALA A 202 9.17 5.70 -2.23
N ILE A 203 9.68 4.67 -1.53
CA ILE A 203 11.13 4.37 -1.50
C ILE A 203 11.63 4.05 -2.90
N SER A 204 10.99 3.11 -3.60
CA SER A 204 11.42 2.71 -4.95
C SER A 204 11.20 3.83 -5.96
N VAL A 205 10.06 4.52 -5.90
CA VAL A 205 9.76 5.66 -6.79
C VAL A 205 10.78 6.77 -6.63
N CYS A 206 11.08 7.21 -5.40
CA CYS A 206 12.05 8.28 -5.16
C CYS A 206 13.47 7.88 -5.56
N LYS A 207 13.89 6.64 -5.27
CA LYS A 207 15.21 6.14 -5.71
C LYS A 207 15.32 6.08 -7.22
N GLU A 208 14.29 5.63 -7.93
CA GLU A 208 14.31 5.58 -9.40
C GLU A 208 14.29 6.98 -10.02
N LEU A 209 13.49 7.92 -9.50
CA LEU A 209 13.51 9.32 -9.94
C LEU A 209 14.88 9.96 -9.72
N ALA A 210 15.51 9.72 -8.58
CA ALA A 210 16.85 10.22 -8.28
C ALA A 210 17.92 9.57 -9.18
N SER A 211 17.80 8.29 -9.53
CA SER A 211 18.70 7.61 -10.47
C SER A 211 18.63 8.19 -11.89
N GLU A 212 17.48 8.74 -12.28
CA GLU A 212 17.27 9.49 -13.51
C GLU A 212 17.70 10.96 -13.41
N GLN A 213 18.47 11.29 -12.34
CA GLN A 213 19.06 12.60 -12.08
C GLN A 213 18.03 13.72 -11.81
N ALA A 214 16.84 13.39 -11.35
CA ALA A 214 15.89 14.38 -10.84
C ALA A 214 16.34 14.91 -9.47
N GLN A 215 15.95 16.14 -9.15
CA GLN A 215 15.99 16.70 -7.81
C GLN A 215 14.65 16.37 -7.12
N VAL A 216 14.65 15.41 -6.22
CA VAL A 216 13.42 14.96 -5.56
C VAL A 216 13.27 15.67 -4.22
N VAL A 217 12.13 16.33 -3.99
CA VAL A 217 11.81 17.01 -2.73
C VAL A 217 10.64 16.30 -2.09
N ILE A 218 10.85 15.73 -0.92
CA ILE A 218 9.86 14.89 -0.23
C ILE A 218 9.25 15.66 0.93
N SER A 219 7.92 15.66 1.01
CA SER A 219 7.16 16.13 2.16
C SER A 219 6.19 15.06 2.63
N ASP A 220 6.20 14.78 3.94
CA ASP A 220 5.26 13.84 4.58
C ASP A 220 4.95 14.30 6.00
N PRO A 221 3.69 14.27 6.45
CA PRO A 221 3.30 14.76 7.78
C PRO A 221 3.93 14.01 8.96
N LYS A 222 4.38 12.75 8.77
CA LYS A 222 4.85 11.90 9.87
C LYS A 222 6.09 11.05 9.55
N ALA A 223 6.51 10.98 8.28
CA ALA A 223 7.50 10.00 7.85
C ALA A 223 8.85 10.61 7.43
N LEU A 224 9.10 11.91 7.56
CA LEU A 224 10.33 12.54 7.08
C LEU A 224 11.60 11.96 7.73
N ASP A 225 11.63 11.79 9.05
CA ASP A 225 12.77 11.19 9.76
C ASP A 225 13.11 9.76 9.30
N ASN A 226 12.10 9.00 8.89
CA ASN A 226 12.27 7.66 8.35
C ASN A 226 12.68 7.72 6.88
N ALA A 227 12.13 8.65 6.10
CA ALA A 227 12.50 8.88 4.71
C ALA A 227 13.99 9.24 4.57
N GLU A 228 14.52 10.09 5.45
CA GLU A 228 15.96 10.42 5.48
C GLU A 228 16.84 9.18 5.69
N LYS A 229 16.41 8.27 6.58
CA LYS A 229 17.15 7.02 6.84
C LYS A 229 17.07 6.05 5.66
N ASP A 230 15.87 5.87 5.08
CA ASP A 230 15.62 4.93 3.98
C ASP A 230 16.29 5.35 2.66
N LEU A 231 16.57 6.65 2.51
CA LEU A 231 17.15 7.25 1.32
C LEU A 231 18.58 7.82 1.55
N ALA A 232 19.22 7.48 2.67
CA ALA A 232 20.53 7.99 3.03
C ALA A 232 21.64 7.67 1.99
N ASP A 233 21.45 6.64 1.18
CA ASP A 233 22.33 6.21 0.11
C ASP A 233 22.02 6.86 -1.26
N ALA A 234 20.92 7.59 -1.39
CA ALA A 234 20.51 8.25 -2.62
C ALA A 234 20.97 9.71 -2.68
N THR A 235 21.33 10.17 -3.87
CA THR A 235 21.74 11.57 -4.12
C THR A 235 20.62 12.34 -4.82
N GLY A 236 20.59 13.68 -4.65
CA GLY A 236 19.57 14.52 -5.30
C GLY A 236 18.20 14.50 -4.60
N ILE A 237 18.16 14.05 -3.34
CA ILE A 237 16.95 14.03 -2.51
C ILE A 237 17.05 15.11 -1.44
N MET A 238 15.96 15.81 -1.24
CA MET A 238 15.75 16.85 -0.22
C MET A 238 14.46 16.58 0.54
N PHE A 239 14.37 17.07 1.76
CA PHE A 239 13.22 16.88 2.64
C PHE A 239 12.69 18.25 3.06
N GLU A 240 11.37 18.39 3.06
CA GLU A 240 10.70 19.64 3.36
C GLU A 240 9.42 19.37 4.16
N GLU A 241 9.26 20.04 5.30
CA GLU A 241 8.07 19.85 6.16
C GLU A 241 6.82 20.48 5.55
N ASP A 242 6.95 21.68 4.97
CA ASP A 242 5.81 22.40 4.36
C ASP A 242 5.60 21.91 2.92
N PRO A 243 4.45 21.29 2.60
CA PRO A 243 4.14 20.87 1.23
C PRO A 243 4.12 22.02 0.23
N TYR A 244 3.86 23.27 0.66
CA TYR A 244 3.93 24.43 -0.23
C TYR A 244 5.35 24.84 -0.57
N GLU A 245 6.30 24.70 0.34
CA GLU A 245 7.72 24.94 0.07
C GLU A 245 8.34 23.81 -0.77
N ALA A 246 7.87 22.57 -0.56
CA ALA A 246 8.32 21.44 -1.35
C ALA A 246 8.06 21.60 -2.86
N VAL A 247 6.96 22.27 -3.23
CA VAL A 247 6.53 22.45 -4.64
C VAL A 247 7.08 23.70 -5.32
N VAL A 248 7.79 24.57 -4.60
CA VAL A 248 8.39 25.80 -5.21
C VAL A 248 9.38 25.39 -6.31
N ASP A 249 9.23 25.97 -7.50
CA ASP A 249 10.01 25.67 -8.70
C ASP A 249 9.99 24.21 -9.13
N ALA A 250 9.01 23.40 -8.65
CA ALA A 250 8.86 22.02 -9.07
C ALA A 250 8.26 21.93 -10.48
N HIS A 251 8.79 21.05 -11.32
CA HIS A 251 8.26 20.73 -12.63
C HIS A 251 7.12 19.71 -12.56
N ALA A 252 7.14 18.89 -11.51
CA ALA A 252 6.11 17.88 -11.27
C ALA A 252 5.81 17.74 -9.78
N LEU A 253 4.57 17.37 -9.49
CA LEU A 253 4.08 16.96 -8.17
C LEU A 253 3.58 15.52 -8.25
N ALA A 254 4.09 14.63 -7.40
CA ALA A 254 3.64 13.24 -7.27
C ALA A 254 3.01 13.00 -5.88
N ILE A 255 1.79 12.44 -5.85
CA ILE A 255 1.11 12.05 -4.60
C ILE A 255 1.33 10.55 -4.40
N LEU A 256 2.04 10.15 -3.34
CA LEU A 256 2.38 8.73 -3.09
C LEU A 256 1.72 8.14 -1.82
N THR A 257 1.17 8.98 -0.94
CA THR A 257 0.41 8.56 0.24
C THR A 257 -0.93 9.31 0.31
N GLU A 258 -1.98 8.61 0.70
CA GLU A 258 -3.35 9.12 0.72
C GLU A 258 -3.70 9.94 1.98
N TRP A 259 -2.83 10.88 2.39
CA TRP A 259 -3.11 11.77 3.51
C TRP A 259 -4.30 12.68 3.23
N ASP A 260 -5.23 12.80 4.19
CA ASP A 260 -6.41 13.67 4.02
C ASP A 260 -6.03 15.15 3.86
N VAL A 261 -4.93 15.59 4.47
CA VAL A 261 -4.45 16.97 4.32
C VAL A 261 -4.16 17.32 2.86
N TYR A 262 -3.73 16.38 2.04
CA TYR A 262 -3.44 16.65 0.62
C TYR A 262 -4.70 16.93 -0.21
N LYS A 263 -5.86 16.47 0.23
CA LYS A 263 -7.15 16.77 -0.43
C LYS A 263 -7.59 18.23 -0.23
N THR A 264 -7.04 18.91 0.77
CA THR A 264 -7.46 20.26 1.19
C THR A 264 -6.42 21.33 0.95
N LEU A 265 -5.30 21.02 0.30
CA LEU A 265 -4.29 22.00 -0.09
C LEU A 265 -4.85 22.99 -1.13
N ASP A 266 -4.33 24.21 -1.10
CA ASP A 266 -4.61 25.24 -2.13
C ASP A 266 -3.82 24.90 -3.41
N TYR A 267 -4.46 24.17 -4.31
CA TYR A 267 -3.84 23.76 -5.57
C TYR A 267 -3.64 24.92 -6.57
N GLN A 268 -4.36 26.03 -6.43
CA GLN A 268 -4.07 27.23 -7.22
C GLN A 268 -2.72 27.82 -6.78
N ARG A 269 -2.49 27.95 -5.47
CA ARG A 269 -1.21 28.41 -4.92
C ARG A 269 -0.05 27.48 -5.33
N ILE A 270 -0.30 26.15 -5.30
CA ILE A 270 0.70 25.15 -5.74
C ILE A 270 1.01 25.35 -7.23
N PHE A 271 -0.01 25.44 -8.06
CA PHE A 271 0.15 25.68 -9.49
C PHE A 271 0.99 26.93 -9.76
N ASP A 272 0.67 28.05 -9.09
CA ASP A 272 1.35 29.34 -9.30
C ASP A 272 2.84 29.26 -8.91
N ALA A 273 3.20 28.44 -7.90
CA ALA A 273 4.57 28.25 -7.42
C ALA A 273 5.40 27.27 -8.26
N MET A 274 4.78 26.43 -9.08
CA MET A 274 5.47 25.42 -9.91
C MET A 274 5.92 25.98 -11.25
N GLU A 275 6.96 25.36 -11.85
CA GLU A 275 7.36 25.57 -13.24
C GLU A 275 6.30 25.10 -14.24
N LYS A 276 6.28 25.67 -15.44
CA LYS A 276 5.29 25.36 -16.47
C LYS A 276 5.93 24.63 -17.66
N PRO A 277 5.26 23.62 -18.23
CA PRO A 277 3.97 23.05 -17.82
C PRO A 277 4.06 22.34 -16.47
N ALA A 278 3.03 22.53 -15.61
CA ALA A 278 2.99 21.95 -14.27
C ALA A 278 2.35 20.54 -14.32
N PHE A 279 3.15 19.52 -14.09
CA PHE A 279 2.70 18.12 -14.10
C PHE A 279 2.21 17.70 -12.71
N LEU A 280 1.11 16.96 -12.65
CA LEU A 280 0.60 16.35 -11.42
C LEU A 280 0.31 14.87 -11.64
N PHE A 281 0.94 14.02 -10.83
CA PHE A 281 0.81 12.57 -10.84
C PHE A 281 0.15 12.09 -9.56
N ASP A 282 -1.15 11.75 -9.61
CA ASP A 282 -1.88 11.24 -8.46
C ASP A 282 -1.78 9.71 -8.38
N GLY A 283 -0.80 9.22 -7.63
CA GLY A 283 -0.55 7.80 -7.40
C GLY A 283 -1.54 7.13 -6.43
N ARG A 284 -2.47 7.91 -5.84
CA ARG A 284 -3.46 7.42 -4.87
C ARG A 284 -4.91 7.66 -5.27
N ASN A 285 -5.13 8.38 -6.37
CA ASN A 285 -6.47 8.72 -6.85
C ASN A 285 -7.34 9.46 -5.80
N ILE A 286 -6.74 10.38 -5.06
CA ILE A 286 -7.41 11.10 -3.96
C ILE A 286 -7.88 12.51 -4.31
N LEU A 287 -7.46 13.04 -5.45
CA LEU A 287 -7.71 14.44 -5.83
C LEU A 287 -8.87 14.57 -6.83
N ASP A 288 -9.44 15.78 -6.92
CA ASP A 288 -10.37 16.14 -8.00
C ASP A 288 -9.58 16.50 -9.28
N HIS A 289 -9.34 15.51 -10.12
CA HIS A 289 -8.54 15.65 -11.33
C HIS A 289 -9.13 16.67 -12.31
N THR A 290 -10.47 16.78 -12.38
CA THR A 290 -11.13 17.75 -13.27
C THR A 290 -10.93 19.18 -12.81
N ALA A 291 -11.00 19.42 -11.50
CA ALA A 291 -10.72 20.74 -10.93
C ALA A 291 -9.24 21.13 -11.14
N LEU A 292 -8.31 20.19 -10.93
CA LEU A 292 -6.88 20.42 -11.15
C LEU A 292 -6.55 20.74 -12.62
N HIS A 293 -7.12 20.00 -13.55
CA HIS A 293 -6.96 20.28 -14.97
C HIS A 293 -7.48 21.68 -15.35
N LYS A 294 -8.63 22.13 -14.76
CA LYS A 294 -9.16 23.49 -14.98
C LYS A 294 -8.25 24.60 -14.44
N ILE A 295 -7.47 24.32 -13.40
CA ILE A 295 -6.45 25.24 -12.87
C ILE A 295 -5.31 25.42 -13.90
N GLY A 296 -4.96 24.35 -14.64
CA GLY A 296 -3.92 24.34 -15.65
C GLY A 296 -2.89 23.21 -15.52
N PHE A 297 -3.08 22.31 -14.57
CA PHE A 297 -2.19 21.15 -14.42
C PHE A 297 -2.33 20.16 -15.58
N GLU A 298 -1.21 19.55 -15.95
CA GLU A 298 -1.15 18.31 -16.73
C GLU A 298 -1.36 17.14 -15.77
N VAL A 299 -2.58 16.54 -15.76
CA VAL A 299 -2.98 15.59 -14.70
C VAL A 299 -2.91 14.16 -15.19
N TYR A 300 -2.18 13.34 -14.45
CA TYR A 300 -2.03 11.90 -14.64
C TYR A 300 -2.46 11.17 -13.38
N SER A 301 -3.31 10.18 -13.52
CA SER A 301 -3.81 9.37 -12.42
C SER A 301 -3.87 7.91 -12.80
N ILE A 302 -3.83 7.01 -11.82
CA ILE A 302 -3.79 5.58 -12.08
C ILE A 302 -5.17 5.09 -12.51
N GLY A 303 -5.23 4.39 -13.67
CA GLY A 303 -6.42 3.74 -14.17
C GLY A 303 -7.50 4.69 -14.72
N LYS A 304 -7.09 5.88 -15.17
CA LYS A 304 -7.97 6.84 -15.85
C LYS A 304 -7.23 7.48 -17.03
N GLY A 305 -7.98 7.99 -17.98
CA GLY A 305 -7.42 8.81 -19.06
C GLY A 305 -6.70 10.05 -18.51
N ARG A 306 -5.60 10.41 -19.13
CA ARG A 306 -4.88 11.65 -18.81
C ARG A 306 -5.72 12.89 -19.15
N LEU A 307 -5.61 13.93 -18.33
CA LEU A 307 -6.18 15.23 -18.61
C LEU A 307 -5.02 16.20 -18.88
N THR A 308 -4.84 16.58 -20.14
CA THR A 308 -3.68 17.36 -20.60
C THR A 308 -4.10 18.53 -21.46
N HIS A 309 -3.35 19.63 -21.41
CA HIS A 309 -3.39 20.78 -22.31
C HIS A 309 -2.32 20.68 -23.40
N LEU A 310 -1.43 19.69 -23.29
CA LEU A 310 -0.39 19.42 -24.27
C LEU A 310 -0.96 18.54 -25.40
N ASP A 311 -0.68 18.89 -26.66
CA ASP A 311 -1.07 18.14 -27.85
C ASP A 311 -0.27 16.84 -28.02
#